data_b61ae9fe4470b38604d68d27adf7deba
#
_entry.id   b61ae9fe4470b38604d68d27adf7deba
#
_cell.length_a   1.000
_cell.length_b   1.000
_cell.length_c   1.000
_cell.angle_alpha   90.00
_cell.angle_beta   90.00
_cell.angle_gamma   90.00
#
_symmetry.space_group_name_H-M   'P 1'
#
loop_
_entity.id
_entity.type
_entity.pdbx_description
1 polymer ?
#
loop_
_entity_poly.entity_id
_entity_poly.type
_entity_poly.pdbx_seq_one_letter_code
_entity_poly.pdbx_strand_id
1 'polypeptide(L)'
;MFAVCVIVASVCAAFAFERATSSQSPQQQNQPHIERTAIVSYVVDGDTIHLEGDEKVRLVGVDTPELHSTNSDERRRAYEAKGFVENLCPAGTTIGLDVDDLEREDKYGRTLAIVYVNIDGSWVSLNVELLRRGYAEVLFIPPSEYNPYNWV
;
A
#
# COMPACT_ATOMS: atom_id res chain seq x y z
N MET A 1 -29.16 -38.26 -77.94
CA MET A 1 -28.71 -38.93 -76.69
C MET A 1 -27.92 -37.86 -75.94
N PHE A 2 -28.46 -37.38 -74.86
CA PHE A 2 -27.99 -36.21 -74.15
C PHE A 2 -27.07 -36.63 -72.96
N ALA A 3 -25.85 -36.12 -72.98
CA ALA A 3 -24.93 -36.28 -71.86
C ALA A 3 -25.12 -35.12 -70.89
N VAL A 4 -25.52 -35.45 -69.68
CA VAL A 4 -25.69 -34.49 -68.57
C VAL A 4 -24.33 -34.34 -67.86
N CYS A 5 -23.72 -33.18 -68.01
CA CYS A 5 -22.54 -32.81 -67.25
C CYS A 5 -22.96 -32.32 -65.87
N VAL A 6 -22.67 -33.06 -64.82
CA VAL A 6 -22.86 -32.66 -63.44
C VAL A 6 -21.61 -31.89 -62.98
N ILE A 7 -21.76 -30.58 -62.79
CA ILE A 7 -20.70 -29.72 -62.22
C ILE A 7 -20.83 -29.82 -60.70
N VAL A 8 -19.88 -30.45 -60.08
CA VAL A 8 -19.75 -30.42 -58.61
C VAL A 8 -19.03 -29.17 -58.20
N ALA A 9 -19.74 -28.17 -57.69
CA ALA A 9 -19.14 -27.00 -57.10
C ALA A 9 -18.62 -27.34 -55.67
N SER A 10 -17.28 -27.38 -55.57
CA SER A 10 -16.59 -27.51 -54.28
C SER A 10 -16.61 -26.15 -53.53
N VAL A 11 -17.41 -26.06 -52.51
CA VAL A 11 -17.42 -24.91 -51.58
C VAL A 11 -16.31 -25.10 -50.60
N CYS A 12 -15.17 -24.44 -50.83
CA CYS A 12 -14.13 -24.26 -49.79
C CYS A 12 -14.60 -23.24 -48.76
N ALA A 13 -15.10 -23.72 -47.64
CA ALA A 13 -15.31 -22.89 -46.47
C ALA A 13 -13.96 -22.52 -45.86
N ALA A 14 -13.52 -21.30 -46.12
CA ALA A 14 -12.38 -20.71 -45.40
C ALA A 14 -12.81 -20.38 -43.98
N PHE A 15 -12.42 -21.20 -43.01
CA PHE A 15 -12.50 -20.83 -41.61
C PHE A 15 -11.46 -19.74 -41.36
N ALA A 16 -11.91 -18.49 -41.32
CA ALA A 16 -11.13 -17.39 -40.77
C ALA A 16 -11.04 -17.62 -39.25
N PHE A 17 -9.88 -18.09 -38.81
CA PHE A 17 -9.55 -18.15 -37.39
C PHE A 17 -9.22 -16.72 -36.96
N GLU A 18 -10.24 -16.00 -36.49
CA GLU A 18 -10.03 -14.71 -35.83
C GLU A 18 -9.21 -14.99 -34.55
N ARG A 19 -7.92 -14.69 -34.62
CA ARG A 19 -7.09 -14.51 -33.44
C ARG A 19 -7.66 -13.32 -32.69
N ALA A 20 -8.46 -13.59 -31.65
CA ALA A 20 -8.72 -12.63 -30.63
C ALA A 20 -7.36 -12.29 -29.98
N THR A 21 -6.72 -11.22 -30.46
CA THR A 21 -5.67 -10.55 -29.74
C THR A 21 -6.34 -9.95 -28.50
N SER A 22 -6.29 -10.69 -27.39
CA SER A 22 -6.55 -10.11 -26.10
C SER A 22 -5.49 -9.03 -25.89
N SER A 23 -5.85 -7.79 -26.20
CA SER A 23 -5.14 -6.61 -25.72
C SER A 23 -5.22 -6.64 -24.20
N GLN A 24 -4.25 -7.30 -23.58
CA GLN A 24 -3.94 -7.06 -22.18
C GLN A 24 -3.57 -5.58 -22.08
N SER A 25 -4.51 -4.80 -21.60
CA SER A 25 -4.24 -3.45 -21.13
C SER A 25 -3.10 -3.53 -20.13
N PRO A 26 -2.04 -2.69 -20.23
CA PRO A 26 -1.03 -2.60 -19.21
C PRO A 26 -1.58 -1.74 -18.06
N GLN A 27 -2.56 -2.26 -17.37
CA GLN A 27 -2.98 -1.87 -16.04
C GLN A 27 -2.26 -2.81 -15.07
N GLN A 28 -0.95 -2.85 -15.14
CA GLN A 28 -0.15 -3.30 -14.02
C GLN A 28 -0.23 -2.17 -13.01
N GLN A 29 -1.39 -2.10 -12.32
CA GLN A 29 -1.52 -1.34 -11.10
C GLN A 29 -0.38 -1.83 -10.21
N ASN A 30 0.47 -0.89 -9.81
CA ASN A 30 1.52 -1.11 -8.83
C ASN A 30 0.84 -1.48 -7.51
N GLN A 31 0.46 -2.76 -7.38
CA GLN A 31 -0.07 -3.27 -6.13
C GLN A 31 1.05 -3.16 -5.10
N PRO A 32 0.77 -2.61 -3.92
CA PRO A 32 1.79 -2.50 -2.90
C PRO A 32 2.30 -3.90 -2.53
N HIS A 33 3.58 -4.02 -2.26
CA HIS A 33 4.11 -5.22 -1.63
C HIS A 33 3.61 -5.25 -0.18
N ILE A 34 2.92 -6.31 0.20
CA ILE A 34 2.46 -6.54 1.57
C ILE A 34 3.03 -7.88 2.01
N GLU A 35 4.04 -7.85 2.86
CA GLU A 35 4.70 -9.06 3.38
C GLU A 35 3.75 -9.84 4.29
N ARG A 36 2.98 -9.15 5.12
CA ARG A 36 1.99 -9.75 6.02
C ARG A 36 0.89 -8.77 6.42
N THR A 37 -0.16 -9.29 7.01
CA THR A 37 -1.21 -8.47 7.64
C THR A 37 -1.18 -8.63 9.16
N ALA A 38 -1.68 -7.61 9.86
CA ALA A 38 -1.81 -7.61 11.32
C ALA A 38 -3.04 -6.81 11.76
N ILE A 39 -3.46 -6.99 13.01
CA ILE A 39 -4.62 -6.30 13.57
C ILE A 39 -4.13 -5.18 14.51
N VAL A 40 -4.66 -3.98 14.32
CA VAL A 40 -4.37 -2.83 15.18
C VAL A 40 -5.00 -3.04 16.56
N SER A 41 -4.18 -2.93 17.61
CA SER A 41 -4.66 -2.87 18.99
C SER A 41 -5.01 -1.44 19.39
N TYR A 42 -4.09 -0.51 19.18
CA TYR A 42 -4.31 0.93 19.34
C TYR A 42 -3.22 1.75 18.65
N VAL A 43 -3.51 3.01 18.38
CA VAL A 43 -2.55 3.98 17.85
C VAL A 43 -1.85 4.66 19.03
N VAL A 44 -0.51 4.59 19.06
CA VAL A 44 0.31 5.23 20.11
C VAL A 44 0.40 6.74 19.86
N ASP A 45 0.87 7.09 18.65
CA ASP A 45 1.00 8.46 18.14
C ASP A 45 0.85 8.46 16.60
N GLY A 46 1.24 9.55 15.94
CA GLY A 46 1.05 9.69 14.48
C GLY A 46 1.90 8.73 13.63
N ASP A 47 2.97 8.17 14.17
CA ASP A 47 3.88 7.29 13.42
C ASP A 47 4.20 5.96 14.12
N THR A 48 3.49 5.66 15.18
CA THR A 48 3.67 4.41 15.95
C THR A 48 2.33 3.74 16.25
N ILE A 49 2.19 2.48 15.85
CA ILE A 49 0.97 1.67 16.02
C ILE A 49 1.30 0.45 16.87
N HIS A 50 0.44 0.12 17.81
CA HIS A 50 0.49 -1.11 18.59
C HIS A 50 -0.44 -2.16 17.99
N LEU A 51 0.06 -3.36 17.75
CA LEU A 51 -0.66 -4.48 17.15
C LEU A 51 -1.12 -5.48 18.22
N GLU A 52 -2.06 -6.33 17.87
CA GLU A 52 -2.36 -7.52 18.67
C GLU A 52 -1.12 -8.42 18.75
N GLY A 53 -0.89 -9.06 19.90
CA GLY A 53 0.32 -9.86 20.15
C GLY A 53 1.50 -9.06 20.68
N ASP A 54 1.27 -7.82 21.13
CA ASP A 54 2.26 -6.95 21.81
C ASP A 54 3.37 -6.39 20.90
N GLU A 55 3.20 -6.42 19.59
CA GLU A 55 4.12 -5.85 18.63
C GLU A 55 3.88 -4.34 18.46
N LYS A 56 4.96 -3.56 18.31
CA LYS A 56 4.92 -2.14 17.96
C LYS A 56 5.51 -1.93 16.59
N VAL A 57 4.81 -1.18 15.74
CA VAL A 57 5.28 -0.79 14.42
C VAL A 57 5.58 0.69 14.41
N ARG A 58 6.79 1.08 13.97
CA ARG A 58 7.20 2.44 13.65
C ARG A 58 7.15 2.61 12.14
N LEU A 59 6.37 3.56 11.69
CA LEU A 59 6.26 3.89 10.27
C LEU A 59 7.59 4.46 9.76
N VAL A 60 8.23 3.76 8.81
CA VAL A 60 9.50 4.23 8.22
C VAL A 60 9.31 5.48 7.37
N GLY A 61 10.34 6.28 7.26
CA GLY A 61 10.40 7.42 6.33
C GLY A 61 9.60 8.65 6.77
N VAL A 62 8.92 8.60 7.90
CA VAL A 62 8.07 9.70 8.40
C VAL A 62 8.36 10.01 9.87
N ASP A 63 8.18 11.28 10.24
CA ASP A 63 8.29 11.76 11.60
C ASP A 63 7.12 12.70 11.90
N THR A 64 6.35 12.36 12.91
CA THR A 64 5.20 13.17 13.36
C THR A 64 5.56 14.00 14.57
N PRO A 65 4.88 15.13 14.81
CA PRO A 65 5.10 15.92 16.02
C PRO A 65 4.86 15.10 17.29
N GLU A 66 5.60 15.42 18.35
CA GLU A 66 5.60 14.70 19.62
C GLU A 66 4.43 15.07 20.53
N LEU A 67 3.68 14.06 21.03
CA LEU A 67 2.55 14.26 21.96
C LEU A 67 2.97 14.91 23.28
N HIS A 68 4.20 14.69 23.71
CA HIS A 68 4.73 15.20 24.98
C HIS A 68 5.59 16.45 24.84
N SER A 69 5.56 17.13 23.68
CA SER A 69 6.27 18.39 23.48
C SER A 69 5.80 19.44 24.48
N THR A 70 6.73 20.27 24.97
CA THR A 70 6.43 21.45 25.78
C THR A 70 5.76 22.56 24.96
N ASN A 71 5.90 22.53 23.64
CA ASN A 71 5.27 23.47 22.71
C ASN A 71 3.80 23.07 22.46
N SER A 72 2.88 23.98 22.76
CA SER A 72 1.44 23.74 22.61
C SER A 72 0.99 23.52 21.17
N ASP A 73 1.61 24.22 20.20
CA ASP A 73 1.27 24.08 18.78
C ASP A 73 1.77 22.75 18.22
N GLU A 74 2.94 22.29 18.66
CA GLU A 74 3.46 20.99 18.31
C GLU A 74 2.57 19.87 18.88
N ARG A 75 2.19 19.95 20.17
CA ARG A 75 1.24 18.99 20.75
C ARG A 75 -0.08 18.94 20.01
N ARG A 76 -0.64 20.10 19.62
CA ARG A 76 -1.88 20.15 18.84
C ARG A 76 -1.71 19.39 17.52
N ARG A 77 -0.63 19.63 16.77
CA ARG A 77 -0.32 18.94 15.52
C ARG A 77 -0.11 17.42 15.74
N ALA A 78 0.51 17.05 16.86
CA ALA A 78 0.68 15.65 17.24
C ALA A 78 -0.67 14.94 17.45
N TYR A 79 -1.62 15.57 18.14
CA TYR A 79 -2.98 15.04 18.29
C TYR A 79 -3.74 14.98 16.96
N GLU A 80 -3.54 15.95 16.06
CA GLU A 80 -4.13 15.93 14.72
C GLU A 80 -3.58 14.76 13.89
N ALA A 81 -2.26 14.53 13.91
CA ALA A 81 -1.62 13.39 13.25
C ALA A 81 -2.13 12.05 13.81
N LYS A 82 -2.14 11.91 15.13
CA LYS A 82 -2.67 10.71 15.80
C LYS A 82 -4.15 10.46 15.44
N GLY A 83 -4.99 11.49 15.52
CA GLY A 83 -6.41 11.39 15.17
C GLY A 83 -6.63 11.00 13.72
N PHE A 84 -5.77 11.46 12.81
CA PHE A 84 -5.81 11.04 11.41
C PHE A 84 -5.53 9.54 11.26
N VAL A 85 -4.50 9.02 11.94
CA VAL A 85 -4.17 7.59 11.93
C VAL A 85 -5.29 6.76 12.57
N GLU A 86 -5.83 7.18 13.73
CA GLU A 86 -6.95 6.52 14.40
C GLU A 86 -8.21 6.45 13.55
N ASN A 87 -8.46 7.45 12.71
CA ASN A 87 -9.60 7.45 11.79
C ASN A 87 -9.42 6.46 10.62
N LEU A 88 -8.19 6.26 10.14
CA LEU A 88 -7.90 5.34 9.05
C LEU A 88 -7.76 3.88 9.50
N CYS A 89 -7.19 3.66 10.68
CA CYS A 89 -6.97 2.33 11.24
C CYS A 89 -7.28 2.29 12.74
N PRO A 90 -8.56 2.40 13.13
CA PRO A 90 -8.98 2.21 14.51
C PRO A 90 -8.66 0.79 15.01
N ALA A 91 -8.73 0.59 16.32
CA ALA A 91 -8.56 -0.73 16.94
C ALA A 91 -9.45 -1.79 16.26
N GLY A 92 -8.90 -2.97 15.99
CA GLY A 92 -9.54 -4.06 15.26
C GLY A 92 -9.39 -4.00 13.74
N THR A 93 -8.79 -2.93 13.19
CA THR A 93 -8.52 -2.83 11.74
C THR A 93 -7.40 -3.78 11.34
N THR A 94 -7.61 -4.50 10.24
CA THR A 94 -6.54 -5.24 9.56
C THR A 94 -5.73 -4.31 8.68
N ILE A 95 -4.43 -4.21 8.93
CA ILE A 95 -3.45 -3.44 8.13
C ILE A 95 -2.49 -4.37 7.41
N GLY A 96 -1.93 -3.90 6.29
CA GLY A 96 -0.81 -4.54 5.59
C GLY A 96 0.51 -3.96 6.06
N LEU A 97 1.52 -4.78 6.16
CA LEU A 97 2.88 -4.39 6.52
C LEU A 97 3.85 -4.83 5.43
N ASP A 98 4.73 -3.93 5.04
CA ASP A 98 5.91 -4.16 4.24
C ASP A 98 7.12 -3.78 5.10
N VAL A 99 7.74 -4.80 5.70
CA VAL A 99 8.78 -4.60 6.73
C VAL A 99 10.10 -4.30 6.05
N ASP A 100 10.85 -3.31 6.54
CA ASP A 100 12.14 -2.90 5.99
C ASP A 100 13.13 -4.07 6.01
N ASP A 101 13.56 -4.54 4.83
CA ASP A 101 14.47 -5.68 4.70
C ASP A 101 15.89 -5.36 5.14
N LEU A 102 16.29 -4.09 5.14
CA LEU A 102 17.64 -3.66 5.55
C LEU A 102 17.73 -3.41 7.05
N GLU A 103 16.65 -2.98 7.69
CA GLU A 103 16.58 -2.80 9.14
C GLU A 103 15.16 -3.09 9.62
N ARG A 104 14.91 -4.33 10.07
CA ARG A 104 13.58 -4.80 10.43
C ARG A 104 13.04 -4.22 11.73
N GLU A 105 13.94 -3.83 12.65
CA GLU A 105 13.58 -3.30 13.98
C GLU A 105 14.52 -2.16 14.35
N ASP A 106 14.01 -1.19 15.07
CA ASP A 106 14.81 -0.14 15.66
C ASP A 106 15.42 -0.55 17.03
N LYS A 107 16.25 0.33 17.59
CA LYS A 107 16.90 0.12 18.89
C LYS A 107 15.92 -0.02 20.07
N TYR A 108 14.64 0.27 19.87
CA TYR A 108 13.60 0.14 20.88
C TYR A 108 12.74 -1.12 20.68
N GLY A 109 13.09 -1.98 19.71
CA GLY A 109 12.36 -3.21 19.38
C GLY A 109 11.04 -2.94 18.68
N ARG A 110 10.91 -1.82 17.96
CA ARG A 110 9.75 -1.54 17.11
C ARG A 110 10.03 -2.03 15.70
N THR A 111 9.11 -2.78 15.11
CA THR A 111 9.17 -3.17 13.70
C THR A 111 9.13 -1.94 12.81
N LEU A 112 10.09 -1.81 11.88
CA LEU A 112 10.16 -0.74 10.90
C LEU A 112 9.45 -1.16 9.63
N ALA A 113 8.39 -0.43 9.21
CA ALA A 113 7.58 -0.83 8.07
C ALA A 113 6.90 0.33 7.32
N ILE A 114 6.58 0.08 6.05
CA ILE A 114 5.47 0.76 5.38
C ILE A 114 4.18 0.11 5.87
N VAL A 115 3.24 0.93 6.30
CA VAL A 115 1.90 0.50 6.73
C VAL A 115 0.89 0.80 5.63
N TYR A 116 0.09 -0.18 5.27
CA TYR A 116 -1.00 -0.04 4.31
C TYR A 116 -2.35 -0.21 4.99
N VAL A 117 -3.27 0.68 4.68
CA VAL A 117 -4.67 0.60 5.09
C VAL A 117 -5.55 0.30 3.88
N ASN A 118 -6.57 -0.54 4.07
CA ASN A 118 -7.53 -0.81 2.98
C ASN A 118 -8.65 0.23 3.02
N ILE A 119 -8.75 1.02 1.96
CA ILE A 119 -9.80 2.02 1.78
C ILE A 119 -10.59 1.63 0.52
N ASP A 120 -11.86 1.29 0.69
CA ASP A 120 -12.76 0.92 -0.42
C ASP A 120 -12.19 -0.18 -1.34
N GLY A 121 -11.50 -1.16 -0.75
CA GLY A 121 -10.91 -2.29 -1.48
C GLY A 121 -9.53 -2.01 -2.08
N SER A 122 -8.96 -0.83 -1.85
CA SER A 122 -7.61 -0.45 -2.30
C SER A 122 -6.66 -0.27 -1.12
N TRP A 123 -5.46 -0.83 -1.23
CA TRP A 123 -4.41 -0.63 -0.24
C TRP A 123 -3.71 0.71 -0.48
N VAL A 124 -3.69 1.55 0.54
CA VAL A 124 -3.11 2.90 0.52
C VAL A 124 -2.02 2.99 1.59
N SER A 125 -0.85 3.52 1.23
CA SER A 125 0.25 3.71 2.18
C SER A 125 -0.09 4.83 3.17
N LEU A 126 -0.19 4.48 4.45
CA LEU A 126 -0.38 5.43 5.54
C LEU A 126 0.81 6.38 5.68
N ASN A 127 2.05 5.89 5.49
CA ASN A 127 3.26 6.69 5.52
C ASN A 127 3.20 7.83 4.49
N VAL A 128 2.81 7.50 3.25
CA VAL A 128 2.67 8.49 2.17
C VAL A 128 1.56 9.48 2.45
N GLU A 129 0.41 9.02 2.97
CA GLU A 129 -0.72 9.91 3.28
C GLU A 129 -0.40 10.90 4.40
N LEU A 130 0.36 10.50 5.41
CA LEU A 130 0.82 11.42 6.46
C LEU A 130 1.65 12.57 5.89
N LEU A 131 2.60 12.27 4.99
CA LEU A 131 3.41 13.29 4.31
C LEU A 131 2.57 14.20 3.41
N ARG A 132 1.73 13.62 2.55
CA ARG A 132 0.91 14.37 1.60
C ARG A 132 -0.06 15.34 2.27
N ARG A 133 -0.54 14.98 3.46
CA ARG A 133 -1.46 15.81 4.24
C ARG A 133 -0.76 16.77 5.20
N GLY A 134 0.56 16.71 5.28
CA GLY A 134 1.35 17.57 6.16
C GLY A 134 1.26 17.21 7.64
N TYR A 135 0.87 15.99 7.97
CA TYR A 135 0.87 15.48 9.35
C TYR A 135 2.24 14.98 9.80
N ALA A 136 3.14 14.69 8.86
CA ALA A 136 4.51 14.26 9.12
C ALA A 136 5.51 15.00 8.24
N GLU A 137 6.77 15.00 8.68
CA GLU A 137 7.93 15.40 7.89
C GLU A 137 8.68 14.15 7.41
N VAL A 138 9.51 14.31 6.36
CA VAL A 138 10.35 13.23 5.88
C VAL A 138 11.45 12.95 6.89
N LEU A 139 11.59 11.69 7.30
CA LEU A 139 12.70 11.20 8.14
C LEU A 139 13.34 9.99 7.49
N PHE A 140 14.51 10.17 6.86
CA PHE A 140 15.27 9.08 6.28
C PHE A 140 16.45 8.69 7.18
N ILE A 141 16.42 7.48 7.72
CA ILE A 141 17.48 6.92 8.57
C ILE A 141 18.03 5.66 7.89
N PRO A 142 19.21 5.71 7.28
CA PRO A 142 19.84 4.52 6.71
C PRO A 142 20.45 3.60 7.80
N PRO A 143 20.50 2.25 7.56
CA PRO A 143 20.06 1.61 6.32
C PRO A 143 18.54 1.46 6.25
N SER A 144 17.97 1.75 5.10
CA SER A 144 16.57 1.45 4.79
C SER A 144 16.41 1.27 3.29
N GLU A 145 15.61 0.32 2.87
CA GLU A 145 15.28 0.14 1.45
C GLU A 145 14.32 1.22 0.94
N TYR A 146 13.62 1.90 1.85
CA TYR A 146 12.63 2.94 1.53
C TYR A 146 13.26 4.32 1.51
N ASN A 147 13.24 4.98 0.35
CA ASN A 147 13.63 6.38 0.23
C ASN A 147 12.40 7.29 0.20
N PRO A 148 12.04 7.93 1.33
CA PRO A 148 10.81 8.71 1.43
C PRO A 148 10.80 9.99 0.57
N TYR A 149 11.96 10.48 0.12
CA TYR A 149 12.04 11.62 -0.81
C TYR A 149 11.43 11.33 -2.18
N ASN A 150 11.17 10.05 -2.51
CA ASN A 150 10.53 9.65 -3.75
C ASN A 150 9.00 9.53 -3.62
N TRP A 151 8.41 9.77 -2.44
CA TRP A 151 6.99 9.52 -2.19
C TRP A 151 6.10 10.75 -2.40
N VAL A 152 6.66 11.96 -2.34
CA VAL A 152 5.97 13.26 -2.38
C VAL A 152 6.68 14.25 -3.29
#